data_004bd757843219e3199464882794aa8d
#
_entry.id   004bd757843219e3199464882794aa8d
#
_cell.length_a   1.000
_cell.length_b   1.000
_cell.length_c   1.000
_cell.angle_alpha   90.00
_cell.angle_beta   90.00
_cell.angle_gamma   90.00
#
_symmetry.space_group_name_H-M   'P 1'
#
loop_
_entity.id
_entity.type
_entity.pdbx_description
1 polymer ?
#
loop_
_entity_poly.entity_id
_entity_poly.type
_entity_poly.pdbx_seq_one_letter_code
_entity_poly.pdbx_strand_id
1 'polypeptide(L)'
;MSLLSVRDVTASYGKVMALHGVTLNVGRGELVCMVGANGAGKTTLMKVIMGLVPAATGSVEFEGRSLLGMRTHDIAQLGIAYVPEGRGTLSELSVRENLRLGAFSRRWNAETRGDLERVLERFPILVERIDQTAGTLSGGEQQMLVIARALMSCPQLMLLDEPSLGLAPLIAARMFEIITALNEQGVAVLLVEQNAHAALRLAKRGYVIELGCTVLEGENLSENEGVLDAYLGGSLAAR
;
A
#
# COMPACT_ATOMS: atom_id res chain seq x y z
N MET A 1 -14.66 -12.69 -7.45
CA MET A 1 -14.24 -11.84 -8.59
C MET A 1 -13.08 -10.98 -8.13
N SER A 2 -12.03 -10.85 -8.95
CA SER A 2 -10.86 -10.02 -8.61
C SER A 2 -11.25 -8.52 -8.62
N LEU A 3 -10.81 -7.77 -7.62
CA LEU A 3 -10.92 -6.31 -7.58
C LEU A 3 -9.79 -5.68 -8.39
N LEU A 4 -8.53 -6.13 -8.14
CA LEU A 4 -7.34 -5.76 -8.90
C LEU A 4 -6.78 -7.01 -9.56
N SER A 5 -6.47 -6.95 -10.85
CA SER A 5 -5.79 -8.02 -11.60
C SER A 5 -4.57 -7.44 -12.32
N VAL A 6 -3.43 -8.02 -12.07
CA VAL A 6 -2.15 -7.73 -12.72
C VAL A 6 -1.69 -9.00 -13.40
N ARG A 7 -1.38 -8.96 -14.72
CA ARG A 7 -0.99 -10.15 -15.49
C ARG A 7 0.21 -9.84 -16.37
N ASP A 8 1.27 -10.60 -16.20
CA ASP A 8 2.50 -10.59 -16.99
C ASP A 8 3.06 -9.19 -17.23
N VAL A 9 3.01 -8.35 -16.18
CA VAL A 9 3.41 -6.94 -16.28
C VAL A 9 4.94 -6.84 -16.32
N THR A 10 5.45 -6.19 -17.38
CA THR A 10 6.84 -5.77 -17.45
C THR A 10 6.94 -4.25 -17.41
N ALA A 11 8.01 -3.73 -16.80
CA ALA A 11 8.26 -2.29 -16.73
C ALA A 11 9.75 -1.98 -16.59
N SER A 12 10.18 -0.83 -17.12
CA SER A 12 11.57 -0.43 -17.15
C SER A 12 11.76 1.05 -16.78
N TYR A 13 12.89 1.35 -16.16
CA TYR A 13 13.42 2.71 -16.03
C TYR A 13 14.53 2.91 -17.05
N GLY A 14 14.20 3.60 -18.14
CA GLY A 14 15.11 3.71 -19.28
C GLY A 14 15.46 2.32 -19.86
N LYS A 15 16.74 1.94 -19.77
CA LYS A 15 17.23 0.63 -20.27
C LYS A 15 17.21 -0.49 -19.21
N VAL A 16 16.89 -0.17 -17.96
CA VAL A 16 16.91 -1.14 -16.86
C VAL A 16 15.51 -1.68 -16.66
N MET A 17 15.32 -2.95 -16.93
CA MET A 17 14.07 -3.64 -16.66
C MET A 17 13.95 -3.91 -15.16
N ALA A 18 12.82 -3.51 -14.56
CA ALA A 18 12.54 -3.65 -13.14
C ALA A 18 11.43 -4.66 -12.84
N LEU A 19 10.54 -4.92 -13.80
CA LEU A 19 9.54 -5.98 -13.73
C LEU A 19 9.63 -6.88 -14.95
N HIS A 20 9.63 -8.20 -14.74
CA HIS A 20 9.89 -9.24 -15.73
C HIS A 20 8.69 -10.21 -15.91
N GLY A 21 7.45 -9.71 -15.81
CA GLY A 21 6.25 -10.53 -15.95
C GLY A 21 5.56 -10.80 -14.61
N VAL A 22 5.38 -9.76 -13.81
CA VAL A 22 4.71 -9.88 -12.51
C VAL A 22 3.21 -10.14 -12.71
N THR A 23 2.72 -11.15 -11.99
CA THR A 23 1.30 -11.50 -11.94
C THR A 23 0.83 -11.56 -10.49
N LEU A 24 -0.27 -10.87 -10.19
CA LEU A 24 -0.97 -10.95 -8.90
C LEU A 24 -2.44 -10.53 -9.03
N ASN A 25 -3.23 -10.90 -8.05
CA ASN A 25 -4.62 -10.50 -7.94
C ASN A 25 -4.95 -10.09 -6.49
N VAL A 26 -5.90 -9.15 -6.35
CA VAL A 26 -6.50 -8.79 -5.05
C VAL A 26 -8.01 -8.90 -5.18
N GLY A 27 -8.64 -9.65 -4.27
CA GLY A 27 -10.10 -9.76 -4.18
C GLY A 27 -10.74 -8.55 -3.49
N ARG A 28 -12.07 -8.44 -3.56
CA ARG A 28 -12.79 -7.42 -2.77
C ARG A 28 -12.69 -7.73 -1.28
N GLY A 29 -12.36 -6.72 -0.49
CA GLY A 29 -12.18 -6.86 0.96
C GLY A 29 -11.06 -7.84 1.34
N GLU A 30 -10.16 -8.16 0.43
CA GLU A 30 -9.04 -9.05 0.70
C GLU A 30 -7.81 -8.26 1.13
N LEU A 31 -7.09 -8.76 2.14
CA LEU A 31 -5.75 -8.33 2.47
C LEU A 31 -4.74 -9.29 1.87
N VAL A 32 -3.95 -8.80 0.94
CA VAL A 32 -2.90 -9.54 0.23
C VAL A 32 -1.56 -8.92 0.58
N CYS A 33 -0.57 -9.75 0.89
CA CYS A 33 0.81 -9.30 1.07
C CYS A 33 1.65 -9.59 -0.17
N MET A 34 2.54 -8.65 -0.49
CA MET A 34 3.59 -8.81 -1.46
C MET A 34 4.94 -8.59 -0.76
N VAL A 35 5.76 -9.62 -0.70
CA VAL A 35 7.05 -9.61 -0.01
C VAL A 35 8.19 -9.88 -0.99
N GLY A 36 9.40 -9.48 -0.61
CA GLY A 36 10.60 -9.67 -1.43
C GLY A 36 11.72 -8.75 -0.98
N ALA A 37 12.95 -9.03 -1.42
CA ALA A 37 14.12 -8.22 -1.10
C ALA A 37 14.03 -6.79 -1.64
N ASN A 38 14.89 -5.90 -1.13
CA ASN A 38 15.03 -4.55 -1.69
C ASN A 38 15.47 -4.63 -3.15
N GLY A 39 14.83 -3.83 -4.01
CA GLY A 39 15.07 -3.88 -5.44
C GLY A 39 14.36 -5.01 -6.19
N ALA A 40 13.56 -5.85 -5.53
CA ALA A 40 12.80 -6.92 -6.19
C ALA A 40 11.71 -6.45 -7.17
N GLY A 41 11.38 -5.15 -7.18
CA GLY A 41 10.36 -4.58 -8.07
C GLY A 41 9.05 -4.21 -7.40
N LYS A 42 8.89 -4.41 -6.09
CA LYS A 42 7.66 -4.18 -5.32
C LYS A 42 7.09 -2.76 -5.51
N THR A 43 7.87 -1.74 -5.18
CA THR A 43 7.51 -0.32 -5.36
C THR A 43 7.26 0.03 -6.83
N THR A 44 8.01 -0.60 -7.77
CA THR A 44 7.80 -0.39 -9.20
C THR A 44 6.41 -0.87 -9.62
N LEU A 45 5.97 -2.03 -9.12
CA LEU A 45 4.62 -2.53 -9.41
C LEU A 45 3.55 -1.60 -8.87
N MET A 46 3.68 -1.10 -7.63
CA MET A 46 2.76 -0.10 -7.07
C MET A 46 2.67 1.14 -7.95
N LYS A 47 3.82 1.63 -8.44
CA LYS A 47 3.88 2.79 -9.35
C LYS A 47 3.26 2.50 -10.71
N VAL A 48 3.39 1.27 -11.24
CA VAL A 48 2.72 0.86 -12.48
C VAL A 48 1.20 0.85 -12.29
N ILE A 49 0.68 0.27 -11.20
CA ILE A 49 -0.75 0.27 -10.89
C ILE A 49 -1.30 1.70 -10.82
N MET A 50 -0.53 2.64 -10.25
CA MET A 50 -0.93 4.05 -10.12
C MET A 50 -0.66 4.91 -11.37
N GLY A 51 -0.18 4.30 -12.47
CA GLY A 51 0.14 5.03 -13.70
C GLY A 51 1.32 6.00 -13.59
N LEU A 52 2.15 5.86 -12.55
CA LEU A 52 3.37 6.67 -12.33
C LEU A 52 4.57 6.14 -13.14
N VAL A 53 4.54 4.85 -13.48
CA VAL A 53 5.52 4.19 -14.36
C VAL A 53 4.73 3.45 -15.43
N PRO A 54 5.04 3.62 -16.72
CA PRO A 54 4.34 2.89 -17.77
C PRO A 54 4.72 1.42 -17.76
N ALA A 55 3.72 0.54 -17.91
CA ALA A 55 3.99 -0.86 -18.24
C ALA A 55 4.44 -0.98 -19.70
N ALA A 56 5.42 -1.84 -19.97
CA ALA A 56 5.87 -2.15 -21.32
C ALA A 56 4.99 -3.23 -21.97
N THR A 57 4.59 -4.24 -21.18
CA THR A 57 3.67 -5.32 -21.59
C THR A 57 2.77 -5.73 -20.43
N GLY A 58 1.83 -6.62 -20.69
CA GLY A 58 0.90 -7.17 -19.71
C GLY A 58 -0.38 -6.38 -19.57
N SER A 59 -1.15 -6.63 -18.52
CA SER A 59 -2.37 -5.91 -18.20
C SER A 59 -2.49 -5.59 -16.72
N VAL A 60 -3.08 -4.44 -16.43
CA VAL A 60 -3.48 -4.02 -15.06
C VAL A 60 -4.93 -3.59 -15.13
N GLU A 61 -5.78 -4.30 -14.41
CA GLU A 61 -7.22 -4.05 -14.43
C GLU A 61 -7.75 -3.85 -13.00
N PHE A 62 -8.60 -2.86 -12.83
CA PHE A 62 -9.35 -2.61 -11.61
C PHE A 62 -10.85 -2.70 -11.93
N GLU A 63 -11.58 -3.61 -11.27
CA GLU A 63 -12.98 -3.92 -11.57
C GLU A 63 -13.25 -4.24 -13.06
N GLY A 64 -12.29 -4.90 -13.72
CA GLY A 64 -12.36 -5.21 -15.15
C GLY A 64 -12.05 -4.04 -16.09
N ARG A 65 -11.72 -2.86 -15.54
CA ARG A 65 -11.30 -1.69 -16.30
C ARG A 65 -9.79 -1.60 -16.37
N SER A 66 -9.21 -1.48 -17.56
CA SER A 66 -7.78 -1.27 -17.73
C SER A 66 -7.31 0.05 -17.11
N LEU A 67 -6.24 -0.01 -16.33
CA LEU A 67 -5.57 1.16 -15.76
C LEU A 67 -4.42 1.67 -16.64
N LEU A 68 -3.97 0.89 -17.62
CA LEU A 68 -2.84 1.25 -18.46
C LEU A 68 -3.14 2.50 -19.30
N GLY A 69 -2.22 3.46 -19.25
CA GLY A 69 -2.37 4.75 -19.95
C GLY A 69 -3.29 5.76 -19.25
N MET A 70 -3.92 5.39 -18.13
CA MET A 70 -4.69 6.33 -17.32
C MET A 70 -3.75 7.25 -16.52
N ARG A 71 -4.19 8.49 -16.27
CA ARG A 71 -3.46 9.42 -15.39
C ARG A 71 -3.70 9.03 -13.92
N THR A 72 -2.71 9.23 -13.08
CA THR A 72 -2.76 8.88 -11.64
C THR A 72 -4.00 9.40 -10.93
N HIS A 73 -4.44 10.63 -11.22
CA HIS A 73 -5.65 11.19 -10.57
C HIS A 73 -6.93 10.52 -11.05
N ASP A 74 -7.01 10.06 -12.30
CA ASP A 74 -8.16 9.30 -12.81
C ASP A 74 -8.21 7.92 -12.14
N ILE A 75 -7.05 7.28 -11.92
CA ILE A 75 -6.94 6.01 -11.18
C ILE A 75 -7.39 6.20 -9.73
N ALA A 76 -6.94 7.28 -9.06
CA ALA A 76 -7.37 7.57 -7.70
C ALA A 76 -8.89 7.78 -7.58
N GLN A 77 -9.54 8.38 -8.60
CA GLN A 77 -10.99 8.55 -8.65
C GLN A 77 -11.77 7.24 -8.79
N LEU A 78 -11.14 6.17 -9.25
CA LEU A 78 -11.75 4.83 -9.25
C LEU A 78 -11.83 4.20 -7.85
N GLY A 79 -11.24 4.83 -6.83
CA GLY A 79 -11.24 4.31 -5.46
C GLY A 79 -9.96 3.54 -5.10
N ILE A 80 -8.84 3.83 -5.75
CA ILE A 80 -7.52 3.31 -5.39
C ILE A 80 -6.75 4.39 -4.64
N ALA A 81 -6.34 4.13 -3.40
CA ALA A 81 -5.46 5.00 -2.64
C ALA A 81 -4.06 4.39 -2.53
N TYR A 82 -3.04 5.22 -2.71
CA TYR A 82 -1.64 4.81 -2.60
C TYR A 82 -0.92 5.53 -1.47
N VAL A 83 -0.33 4.77 -0.57
CA VAL A 83 0.57 5.24 0.49
C VAL A 83 1.97 4.82 0.09
N PRO A 84 2.81 5.74 -0.41
CA PRO A 84 4.16 5.42 -0.86
C PRO A 84 5.12 5.19 0.30
N GLU A 85 6.21 4.50 0.03
CA GLU A 85 7.38 4.47 0.90
C GLU A 85 7.85 5.90 1.22
N GLY A 86 8.37 6.11 2.43
CA GLY A 86 8.96 7.40 2.82
C GLY A 86 7.96 8.44 3.32
N ARG A 87 6.80 7.99 3.80
CA ARG A 87 5.75 8.75 4.50
C ARG A 87 4.89 9.64 3.61
N GLY A 88 5.43 10.38 2.63
CA GLY A 88 4.65 11.23 1.72
C GLY A 88 3.82 12.33 2.41
N THR A 89 4.20 12.74 3.62
CA THR A 89 3.53 13.79 4.39
C THR A 89 3.76 15.14 3.73
N LEU A 90 2.72 15.98 3.68
CA LEU A 90 2.86 17.38 3.28
C LEU A 90 3.30 18.18 4.52
N SER A 91 4.60 18.27 4.71
CA SER A 91 5.26 18.70 5.95
C SER A 91 4.93 20.13 6.37
N GLU A 92 4.69 21.03 5.39
CA GLU A 92 4.37 22.44 5.62
C GLU A 92 2.91 22.66 6.06
N LEU A 93 2.04 21.67 5.85
CA LEU A 93 0.63 21.75 6.19
C LEU A 93 0.35 21.18 7.57
N SER A 94 -0.72 21.65 8.20
CA SER A 94 -1.24 21.06 9.44
C SER A 94 -1.78 19.65 9.20
N VAL A 95 -1.98 18.88 10.28
CA VAL A 95 -2.66 17.60 10.25
C VAL A 95 -4.04 17.72 9.58
N ARG A 96 -4.83 18.71 9.99
CA ARG A 96 -6.16 19.02 9.43
C ARG A 96 -6.11 19.24 7.93
N GLU A 97 -5.17 20.03 7.44
CA GLU A 97 -5.04 20.35 6.01
C GLU A 97 -4.60 19.11 5.22
N ASN A 98 -3.67 18.31 5.75
CA ASN A 98 -3.31 17.02 5.15
C ASN A 98 -4.53 16.12 4.97
N LEU A 99 -5.36 15.96 6.02
CA LEU A 99 -6.56 15.13 5.97
C LEU A 99 -7.58 15.66 4.95
N ARG A 100 -7.79 16.99 4.92
CA ARG A 100 -8.69 17.62 3.94
C ARG A 100 -8.25 17.38 2.50
N LEU A 101 -6.95 17.41 2.23
CA LEU A 101 -6.43 17.11 0.89
C LEU A 101 -6.66 15.66 0.47
N GLY A 102 -6.75 14.72 1.42
CA GLY A 102 -7.12 13.34 1.13
C GLY A 102 -8.51 13.21 0.48
N ALA A 103 -9.42 14.14 0.77
CA ALA A 103 -10.75 14.22 0.16
C ALA A 103 -10.81 15.09 -1.13
N PHE A 104 -9.66 15.46 -1.72
CA PHE A 104 -9.59 16.39 -2.85
C PHE A 104 -10.42 15.96 -4.07
N SER A 105 -10.48 14.65 -4.35
CA SER A 105 -11.31 14.09 -5.43
C SER A 105 -12.81 14.14 -5.15
N ARG A 106 -13.20 14.45 -3.92
CA ARG A 106 -14.57 14.51 -3.42
C ARG A 106 -14.90 15.95 -3.03
N ARG A 107 -16.15 16.38 -3.24
CA ARG A 107 -16.55 17.72 -2.80
C ARG A 107 -16.57 17.78 -1.27
N TRP A 108 -16.01 18.86 -0.71
CA TRP A 108 -16.07 19.11 0.73
C TRP A 108 -17.51 19.50 1.12
N ASN A 109 -18.22 18.60 1.81
CA ASN A 109 -19.61 18.73 2.20
C ASN A 109 -19.85 18.07 3.59
N ALA A 110 -21.10 17.85 3.97
CA ALA A 110 -21.45 17.22 5.24
C ALA A 110 -20.94 15.76 5.31
N GLU A 111 -20.97 15.02 4.20
CA GLU A 111 -20.50 13.64 4.13
C GLU A 111 -18.99 13.56 4.38
N THR A 112 -18.18 14.35 3.68
CA THR A 112 -16.73 14.38 3.87
C THR A 112 -16.32 14.87 5.26
N ARG A 113 -17.14 15.69 5.92
CA ARG A 113 -16.93 16.04 7.33
C ARG A 113 -17.18 14.85 8.25
N GLY A 114 -18.24 14.09 8.01
CA GLY A 114 -18.49 12.86 8.75
C GLY A 114 -17.40 11.80 8.51
N ASP A 115 -16.84 11.72 7.29
CA ASP A 115 -15.68 10.86 7.01
C ASP A 115 -14.46 11.30 7.83
N LEU A 116 -14.20 12.60 7.94
CA LEU A 116 -13.11 13.12 8.77
C LEU A 116 -13.27 12.71 10.23
N GLU A 117 -14.49 12.81 10.78
CA GLU A 117 -14.78 12.39 12.16
C GLU A 117 -14.50 10.90 12.33
N ARG A 118 -15.00 10.04 11.43
CA ARG A 118 -14.73 8.59 11.44
C ARG A 118 -13.25 8.24 11.31
N VAL A 119 -12.50 8.97 10.49
CA VAL A 119 -11.05 8.78 10.37
C VAL A 119 -10.36 9.19 11.66
N LEU A 120 -10.71 10.32 12.26
CA LEU A 120 -10.11 10.80 13.50
C LEU A 120 -10.40 9.87 14.70
N GLU A 121 -11.56 9.22 14.75
CA GLU A 121 -11.87 8.20 15.77
C GLU A 121 -10.87 7.03 15.73
N ARG A 122 -10.35 6.67 14.56
CA ARG A 122 -9.35 5.59 14.40
C ARG A 122 -7.93 6.03 14.74
N PHE A 123 -7.67 7.33 14.67
CA PHE A 123 -6.36 7.92 14.91
C PHE A 123 -6.41 8.99 16.00
N PRO A 124 -6.67 8.62 17.29
CA PRO A 124 -6.83 9.59 18.38
C PRO A 124 -5.65 10.57 18.52
N ILE A 125 -4.42 10.09 18.26
CA ILE A 125 -3.23 10.93 18.31
C ILE A 125 -3.28 12.10 17.32
N LEU A 126 -3.97 11.94 16.18
CA LEU A 126 -4.13 13.01 15.20
C LEU A 126 -5.16 14.07 15.66
N VAL A 127 -6.12 13.68 16.54
CA VAL A 127 -7.06 14.64 17.15
C VAL A 127 -6.31 15.60 18.05
N GLU A 128 -5.42 15.09 18.90
CA GLU A 128 -4.62 15.88 19.83
C GLU A 128 -3.69 16.87 19.11
N ARG A 129 -3.32 16.56 17.87
CA ARG A 129 -2.35 17.29 17.06
C ARG A 129 -2.96 17.92 15.81
N ILE A 130 -4.28 18.08 15.78
CA ILE A 130 -5.05 18.39 14.57
C ILE A 130 -4.61 19.70 13.88
N ASP A 131 -4.17 20.68 14.62
CA ASP A 131 -3.71 21.98 14.12
C ASP A 131 -2.15 22.08 14.11
N GLN A 132 -1.44 21.00 14.49
CA GLN A 132 0.03 20.94 14.47
C GLN A 132 0.53 20.77 13.04
N THR A 133 1.66 21.41 12.71
CA THR A 133 2.36 21.25 11.44
C THR A 133 2.86 19.81 11.29
N ALA A 134 2.49 19.14 10.20
CA ALA A 134 2.73 17.71 9.99
C ALA A 134 4.21 17.33 10.00
N GLY A 135 5.10 18.22 9.53
CA GLY A 135 6.54 18.00 9.55
C GLY A 135 7.14 17.89 10.97
N THR A 136 6.44 18.37 12.01
CA THR A 136 6.90 18.31 13.41
C THR A 136 6.43 17.07 14.16
N LEU A 137 5.61 16.23 13.53
CA LEU A 137 5.16 14.94 14.06
C LEU A 137 6.32 13.93 14.09
N SER A 138 6.27 12.98 15.02
CA SER A 138 7.16 11.81 14.99
C SER A 138 6.94 10.98 13.72
N GLY A 139 7.92 10.13 13.37
CA GLY A 139 7.80 9.29 12.18
C GLY A 139 6.58 8.38 12.15
N GLY A 140 6.21 7.81 13.30
CA GLY A 140 5.01 7.00 13.41
C GLY A 140 3.73 7.80 13.27
N GLU A 141 3.66 8.99 13.85
CA GLU A 141 2.52 9.90 13.71
C GLU A 141 2.36 10.39 12.26
N GLN A 142 3.47 10.69 11.58
CA GLN A 142 3.45 11.03 10.15
C GLN A 142 2.91 9.87 9.30
N GLN A 143 3.31 8.64 9.60
CA GLN A 143 2.82 7.47 8.87
C GLN A 143 1.32 7.25 9.12
N MET A 144 0.85 7.41 10.38
CA MET A 144 -0.57 7.38 10.69
C MET A 144 -1.34 8.47 9.95
N LEU A 145 -0.77 9.68 9.84
CA LEU A 145 -1.39 10.78 9.09
C LEU A 145 -1.53 10.47 7.61
N VAL A 146 -0.53 9.84 6.98
CA VAL A 146 -0.60 9.51 5.55
C VAL A 146 -1.65 8.44 5.28
N ILE A 147 -1.76 7.40 6.14
CA ILE A 147 -2.82 6.39 6.05
C ILE A 147 -4.19 7.04 6.28
N ALA A 148 -4.33 7.87 7.30
CA ALA A 148 -5.57 8.60 7.58
C ALA A 148 -5.97 9.51 6.41
N ARG A 149 -5.01 10.20 5.78
CA ARG A 149 -5.23 11.00 4.58
C ARG A 149 -5.71 10.16 3.40
N ALA A 150 -5.13 8.97 3.20
CA ALA A 150 -5.55 8.05 2.15
C ALA A 150 -7.01 7.59 2.35
N LEU A 151 -7.42 7.35 3.60
CA LEU A 151 -8.79 6.96 3.95
C LEU A 151 -9.83 8.05 3.65
N MET A 152 -9.44 9.33 3.65
CA MET A 152 -10.34 10.44 3.30
C MET A 152 -10.86 10.37 1.86
N SER A 153 -10.22 9.60 0.98
CA SER A 153 -10.72 9.32 -0.37
C SER A 153 -11.81 8.24 -0.42
N CYS A 154 -12.12 7.57 0.71
CA CYS A 154 -13.01 6.41 0.81
C CYS A 154 -12.64 5.30 -0.18
N PRO A 155 -11.42 4.76 -0.12
CA PRO A 155 -10.93 3.84 -1.13
C PRO A 155 -11.58 2.46 -1.04
N GLN A 156 -11.75 1.80 -2.18
CA GLN A 156 -12.06 0.38 -2.27
C GLN A 156 -10.79 -0.48 -2.13
N LEU A 157 -9.64 0.06 -2.57
CA LEU A 157 -8.33 -0.59 -2.52
C LEU A 157 -7.28 0.39 -1.96
N MET A 158 -6.55 -0.05 -0.95
CA MET A 158 -5.36 0.64 -0.47
C MET A 158 -4.09 -0.11 -0.91
N LEU A 159 -3.19 0.61 -1.55
CA LEU A 159 -1.84 0.17 -1.87
C LEU A 159 -0.90 0.76 -0.80
N LEU A 160 -0.29 -0.09 0.02
CA LEU A 160 0.58 0.32 1.13
C LEU A 160 2.00 -0.17 0.86
N ASP A 161 2.93 0.76 0.65
CA ASP A 161 4.31 0.47 0.27
C ASP A 161 5.24 0.67 1.47
N GLU A 162 5.65 -0.44 2.08
CA GLU A 162 6.52 -0.52 3.27
C GLU A 162 6.11 0.43 4.41
N PRO A 163 4.83 0.39 4.84
CA PRO A 163 4.31 1.34 5.82
C PRO A 163 4.97 1.23 7.21
N SER A 164 5.60 0.09 7.53
CA SER A 164 6.27 -0.13 8.82
C SER A 164 7.75 0.27 8.83
N LEU A 165 8.31 0.64 7.67
CA LEU A 165 9.74 0.90 7.52
C LEU A 165 10.22 2.04 8.43
N GLY A 166 11.27 1.77 9.23
CA GLY A 166 11.89 2.74 10.12
C GLY A 166 11.03 3.15 11.32
N LEU A 167 9.99 2.38 11.65
CA LEU A 167 9.17 2.59 12.83
C LEU A 167 9.65 1.73 14.01
N ALA A 168 9.44 2.23 15.24
CA ALA A 168 9.61 1.42 16.42
C ALA A 168 8.65 0.23 16.42
N PRO A 169 9.04 -0.96 16.94
CA PRO A 169 8.22 -2.18 16.86
C PRO A 169 6.78 -2.02 17.37
N LEU A 170 6.59 -1.28 18.47
CA LEU A 170 5.27 -1.01 19.02
C LEU A 170 4.39 -0.19 18.07
N ILE A 171 4.97 0.79 17.38
CA ILE A 171 4.24 1.63 16.41
C ILE A 171 3.90 0.83 15.15
N ALA A 172 4.84 -0.01 14.67
CA ALA A 172 4.58 -0.91 13.55
C ALA A 172 3.44 -1.89 13.88
N ALA A 173 3.42 -2.49 15.08
CA ALA A 173 2.35 -3.37 15.53
C ALA A 173 1.00 -2.64 15.54
N ARG A 174 0.95 -1.43 16.10
CA ARG A 174 -0.26 -0.60 16.10
C ARG A 174 -0.76 -0.27 14.69
N MET A 175 0.15 0.00 13.77
CA MET A 175 -0.19 0.24 12.36
C MET A 175 -0.81 -1.00 11.71
N PHE A 176 -0.26 -2.18 11.95
CA PHE A 176 -0.81 -3.42 11.43
C PHE A 176 -2.20 -3.72 12.00
N GLU A 177 -2.45 -3.43 13.29
CA GLU A 177 -3.81 -3.48 13.85
C GLU A 177 -4.79 -2.58 13.11
N ILE A 178 -4.39 -1.34 12.80
CA ILE A 178 -5.21 -0.40 12.03
C ILE A 178 -5.49 -0.95 10.64
N ILE A 179 -4.47 -1.46 9.92
CA ILE A 179 -4.63 -2.03 8.58
C ILE A 179 -5.60 -3.22 8.61
N THR A 180 -5.47 -4.11 9.60
CA THR A 180 -6.39 -5.24 9.79
C THR A 180 -7.83 -4.78 10.03
N ALA A 181 -8.02 -3.81 10.93
CA ALA A 181 -9.35 -3.27 11.22
C ALA A 181 -9.99 -2.58 9.99
N LEU A 182 -9.21 -1.95 9.12
CA LEU A 182 -9.69 -1.39 7.84
C LEU A 182 -10.12 -2.48 6.87
N ASN A 183 -9.35 -3.56 6.79
CA ASN A 183 -9.68 -4.70 5.95
C ASN A 183 -10.96 -5.41 6.42
N GLU A 184 -11.14 -5.60 7.73
CA GLU A 184 -12.37 -6.16 8.32
C GLU A 184 -13.61 -5.32 8.00
N GLN A 185 -13.45 -4.03 7.73
CA GLN A 185 -14.52 -3.12 7.29
C GLN A 185 -14.75 -3.16 5.76
N GLY A 186 -14.07 -4.06 5.06
CA GLY A 186 -14.27 -4.32 3.63
C GLY A 186 -13.34 -3.55 2.69
N VAL A 187 -12.37 -2.78 3.20
CA VAL A 187 -11.35 -2.16 2.36
C VAL A 187 -10.35 -3.23 1.92
N ALA A 188 -10.21 -3.41 0.60
CA ALA A 188 -9.15 -4.28 0.08
C ALA A 188 -7.77 -3.65 0.30
N VAL A 189 -6.75 -4.46 0.60
CA VAL A 189 -5.39 -3.98 0.87
C VAL A 189 -4.38 -4.82 0.09
N LEU A 190 -3.50 -4.16 -0.66
CA LEU A 190 -2.24 -4.73 -1.12
C LEU A 190 -1.11 -4.14 -0.29
N LEU A 191 -0.59 -4.94 0.63
CA LEU A 191 0.47 -4.57 1.56
C LEU A 191 1.81 -5.05 1.02
N VAL A 192 2.72 -4.12 0.77
CA VAL A 192 4.12 -4.41 0.46
C VAL A 192 4.93 -4.23 1.73
N GLU A 193 5.71 -5.24 2.08
CA GLU A 193 6.57 -5.19 3.25
C GLU A 193 7.90 -5.94 3.01
N GLN A 194 8.95 -5.47 3.67
CA GLN A 194 10.23 -6.16 3.72
C GLN A 194 10.25 -7.23 4.80
N ASN A 195 9.60 -6.97 5.95
CA ASN A 195 9.45 -7.97 7.01
C ASN A 195 8.34 -8.95 6.64
N ALA A 196 8.74 -10.00 5.91
CA ALA A 196 7.82 -10.99 5.38
C ALA A 196 7.04 -11.73 6.47
N HIS A 197 7.71 -12.10 7.60
CA HIS A 197 7.05 -12.80 8.70
C HIS A 197 5.92 -11.98 9.33
N ALA A 198 6.14 -10.68 9.55
CA ALA A 198 5.12 -9.80 10.09
C ALA A 198 3.95 -9.62 9.10
N ALA A 199 4.26 -9.38 7.82
CA ALA A 199 3.27 -9.12 6.78
C ALA A 199 2.40 -10.35 6.47
N LEU A 200 3.01 -11.52 6.32
CA LEU A 200 2.31 -12.75 5.96
C LEU A 200 1.43 -13.31 7.08
N ARG A 201 1.66 -12.91 8.35
CA ARG A 201 0.74 -13.22 9.45
C ARG A 201 -0.57 -12.43 9.39
N LEU A 202 -0.58 -11.30 8.69
CA LEU A 202 -1.77 -10.45 8.53
C LEU A 202 -2.64 -10.90 7.36
N ALA A 203 -2.01 -11.43 6.31
CA ALA A 203 -2.67 -11.77 5.07
C ALA A 203 -2.91 -13.27 4.95
N LYS A 204 -4.11 -13.65 4.50
CA LYS A 204 -4.40 -15.05 4.16
C LYS A 204 -3.66 -15.50 2.91
N ARG A 205 -3.35 -14.59 2.00
CA ARG A 205 -2.66 -14.86 0.74
C ARG A 205 -1.50 -13.91 0.52
N GLY A 206 -0.39 -14.43 0.02
CA GLY A 206 0.81 -13.66 -0.24
C GLY A 206 1.45 -14.01 -1.58
N TYR A 207 2.26 -13.06 -2.04
CA TYR A 207 3.12 -13.18 -3.21
C TYR A 207 4.56 -12.91 -2.82
N VAL A 208 5.48 -13.72 -3.31
CA VAL A 208 6.92 -13.47 -3.20
C VAL A 208 7.41 -12.95 -4.54
N ILE A 209 8.06 -11.79 -4.53
CA ILE A 209 8.64 -11.16 -5.70
C ILE A 209 10.16 -11.23 -5.58
N GLU A 210 10.81 -11.76 -6.61
CA GLU A 210 12.24 -11.82 -6.74
C GLU A 210 12.66 -11.40 -8.15
N LEU A 211 13.67 -10.50 -8.25
CA LEU A 211 14.20 -9.99 -9.52
C LEU A 211 13.13 -9.60 -10.55
N GLY A 212 12.06 -8.93 -10.08
CA GLY A 212 10.98 -8.46 -10.93
C GLY A 212 9.99 -9.52 -11.40
N CYS A 213 10.04 -10.74 -10.85
CA CYS A 213 9.13 -11.84 -11.15
C CYS A 213 8.32 -12.24 -9.92
N THR A 214 7.09 -12.72 -10.12
CA THR A 214 6.37 -13.48 -9.10
C THR A 214 6.92 -14.90 -9.07
N VAL A 215 7.58 -15.28 -7.98
CA VAL A 215 8.21 -16.60 -7.83
C VAL A 215 7.37 -17.57 -6.99
N LEU A 216 6.50 -17.02 -6.13
CA LEU A 216 5.61 -17.82 -5.30
C LEU A 216 4.30 -17.09 -5.08
N GLU A 217 3.19 -17.83 -5.12
CA GLU A 217 1.86 -17.41 -4.66
C GLU A 217 1.30 -18.51 -3.77
N GLY A 218 0.66 -18.14 -2.68
CA GLY A 218 0.01 -19.13 -1.81
C GLY A 218 -0.83 -18.52 -0.71
N GLU A 219 -1.72 -19.36 -0.18
CA GLU A 219 -2.44 -19.08 1.05
C GLU A 219 -1.61 -19.52 2.25
N ASN A 220 -1.76 -18.82 3.40
CA ASN A 220 -1.11 -19.15 4.67
C ASN A 220 0.42 -19.36 4.54
N LEU A 221 1.08 -18.55 3.70
CA LEU A 221 2.53 -18.66 3.50
C LEU A 221 3.34 -18.51 4.78
N SER A 222 2.80 -17.87 5.81
CA SER A 222 3.42 -17.76 7.14
C SER A 222 3.64 -19.10 7.84
N GLU A 223 2.91 -20.15 7.45
CA GLU A 223 3.03 -21.50 8.03
C GLU A 223 4.16 -22.33 7.37
N ASN A 224 4.69 -21.86 6.24
CA ASN A 224 5.75 -22.51 5.47
C ASN A 224 7.11 -21.81 5.64
N GLU A 225 7.62 -21.76 6.88
CA GLU A 225 8.90 -21.08 7.20
C GLU A 225 10.06 -21.54 6.30
N GLY A 226 10.17 -22.83 6.01
CA GLY A 226 11.25 -23.35 5.16
C GLY A 226 11.19 -22.87 3.70
N VAL A 227 10.01 -22.59 3.18
CA VAL A 227 9.82 -22.01 1.85
C VAL A 227 10.16 -20.53 1.85
N LEU A 228 9.73 -19.81 2.89
CA LEU A 228 10.02 -18.39 3.05
C LEU A 228 11.53 -18.16 3.25
N ASP A 229 12.20 -18.98 4.06
CA ASP A 229 13.65 -18.92 4.26
C ASP A 229 14.42 -19.21 2.98
N ALA A 230 13.94 -20.12 2.13
CA ALA A 230 14.57 -20.42 0.83
C ALA A 230 14.53 -19.20 -0.13
N TYR A 231 13.43 -18.44 -0.12
CA TYR A 231 13.26 -17.28 -1.02
C TYR A 231 13.70 -15.94 -0.39
N LEU A 232 13.62 -15.81 0.93
CA LEU A 232 13.97 -14.58 1.64
C LEU A 232 15.27 -14.69 2.42
N GLY A 233 15.67 -15.90 2.85
CA GLY A 233 16.87 -16.17 3.66
C GLY A 233 18.17 -16.22 2.85
N GLY A 234 18.10 -16.48 1.56
CA GLY A 234 19.28 -16.48 0.67
C GLY A 234 19.98 -15.12 0.52
N SER A 235 19.34 -14.03 0.93
CA SER A 235 19.89 -12.68 0.94
C SER A 235 20.61 -12.29 2.24
N LEU A 236 20.44 -13.05 3.33
CA LEU A 236 21.05 -12.73 4.65
C LEU A 236 22.32 -13.53 4.95
N ALA A 237 22.61 -14.58 4.18
CA ALA A 237 23.80 -15.46 4.41
C ALA A 237 25.04 -15.08 3.58
N ALA A 238 24.98 -13.99 2.79
CA ALA A 238 26.10 -13.53 1.94
C ALA A 238 26.48 -12.08 2.22
N ARG A 239 26.71 -11.71 3.50
CA ARG A 239 27.51 -10.54 3.87
C ARG A 239 28.20 -10.76 5.22
#